data_7b542cd9aed90c14edbc9522565fe2b0
#
_entry.id   7b542cd9aed90c14edbc9522565fe2b0
#
_cell.length_a   1.000
_cell.length_b   1.000
_cell.length_c   1.000
_cell.angle_alpha   90.00
_cell.angle_beta   90.00
_cell.angle_gamma   90.00
#
_symmetry.space_group_name_H-M   'P 1'
#
loop_
_entity.id
_entity.type
_entity.pdbx_description
1 polymer ?
#
loop_
_entity_poly.entity_id
_entity_poly.type
_entity_poly.pdbx_seq_one_letter_code
_entity_poly.pdbx_strand_id
1 'polypeptide(L)'
;MSEEERSAMQWILGNMPLVAILEGLILIIMGVLFYVFPEGESSPTALIPAIIGAGLLIPGYLAYSNENMKMHAIHATAVFALIGTLGGAMGLPDVMAGNFDRPTIARLVLLIFCGVYMFFSIMSFRAARIKREQEAGN
;
A
#
# COMPACT_ATOMS: atom_id res chain seq x y z
N MET A 1 -20.35 13.13 4.05
CA MET A 1 -19.55 12.81 2.85
C MET A 1 -20.28 13.27 1.60
N SER A 2 -19.63 14.05 0.75
CA SER A 2 -20.24 14.55 -0.49
C SER A 2 -20.41 13.42 -1.50
N GLU A 3 -21.18 13.69 -2.56
CA GLU A 3 -21.36 12.70 -3.64
C GLU A 3 -20.05 12.43 -4.36
N GLU A 4 -19.22 13.46 -4.56
CA GLU A 4 -17.90 13.29 -5.19
C GLU A 4 -16.98 12.41 -4.37
N GLU A 5 -16.95 12.62 -3.06
CA GLU A 5 -16.15 11.79 -2.15
C GLU A 5 -16.63 10.35 -2.15
N ARG A 6 -17.93 10.16 -2.17
CA ARG A 6 -18.54 8.83 -2.21
C ARG A 6 -18.22 8.11 -3.52
N SER A 7 -18.31 8.82 -4.64
CA SER A 7 -17.98 8.27 -5.96
C SER A 7 -16.50 7.88 -6.06
N ALA A 8 -15.60 8.75 -5.56
CA ALA A 8 -14.18 8.47 -5.56
C ALA A 8 -13.86 7.24 -4.71
N MET A 9 -14.47 7.14 -3.52
CA MET A 9 -14.26 6.00 -2.64
C MET A 9 -14.78 4.71 -3.25
N GLN A 10 -15.95 4.73 -3.88
CA GLN A 10 -16.50 3.56 -4.57
C GLN A 10 -15.60 3.12 -5.70
N TRP A 11 -15.05 4.07 -6.47
CA TRP A 11 -14.11 3.74 -7.55
C TRP A 11 -12.87 3.07 -6.99
N ILE A 12 -12.28 3.63 -5.93
CA ILE A 12 -11.07 3.08 -5.30
C ILE A 12 -11.36 1.68 -4.76
N LEU A 13 -12.46 1.49 -4.04
CA LEU A 13 -12.81 0.20 -3.45
C LEU A 13 -13.07 -0.87 -4.51
N GLY A 14 -13.62 -0.48 -5.65
CA GLY A 14 -13.86 -1.39 -6.77
C GLY A 14 -12.60 -1.71 -7.57
N ASN A 15 -11.54 -0.90 -7.43
CA ASN A 15 -10.30 -1.02 -8.21
C ASN A 15 -9.08 -1.23 -7.31
N MET A 16 -9.25 -1.91 -6.17
CA MET A 16 -8.14 -2.17 -5.25
C MET A 16 -6.94 -2.85 -5.92
N PRO A 17 -7.13 -3.85 -6.82
CA PRO A 17 -5.97 -4.42 -7.51
C PRO A 17 -5.18 -3.39 -8.30
N LEU A 18 -5.86 -2.46 -8.97
CA LEU A 18 -5.21 -1.40 -9.74
C LEU A 18 -4.47 -0.43 -8.81
N VAL A 19 -5.07 -0.09 -7.67
CA VAL A 19 -4.44 0.77 -6.65
C VAL A 19 -3.15 0.10 -6.14
N ALA A 20 -3.21 -1.21 -5.86
CA ALA A 20 -2.04 -1.96 -5.41
C ALA A 20 -0.92 -1.94 -6.47
N ILE A 21 -1.27 -2.11 -7.73
CA ILE A 21 -0.29 -2.07 -8.83
C ILE A 21 0.37 -0.70 -8.90
N LEU A 22 -0.42 0.37 -8.87
CA LEU A 22 0.11 1.73 -8.95
C LEU A 22 1.00 2.07 -7.77
N GLU A 23 0.57 1.79 -6.55
CA GLU A 23 1.37 2.02 -5.36
C GLU A 23 2.64 1.18 -5.37
N GLY A 24 2.54 -0.08 -5.79
CA GLY A 24 3.69 -0.97 -5.91
C GLY A 24 4.74 -0.43 -6.87
N LEU A 25 4.30 0.05 -8.03
CA LEU A 25 5.21 0.64 -9.01
C LEU A 25 5.91 1.87 -8.46
N ILE A 26 5.18 2.77 -7.80
CA ILE A 26 5.74 3.99 -7.22
C ILE A 26 6.78 3.62 -6.15
N LEU A 27 6.46 2.67 -5.27
CA LEU A 27 7.39 2.25 -4.22
C LEU A 27 8.64 1.58 -4.78
N ILE A 28 8.51 0.77 -5.84
CA ILE A 28 9.65 0.14 -6.49
C ILE A 28 10.56 1.19 -7.10
N ILE A 29 9.99 2.15 -7.84
CA ILE A 29 10.76 3.23 -8.46
C ILE A 29 11.47 4.04 -7.38
N MET A 30 10.78 4.41 -6.32
CA MET A 30 11.37 5.19 -5.23
C MET A 30 12.51 4.43 -4.55
N GLY A 31 12.31 3.14 -4.27
CA GLY A 31 13.34 2.33 -3.61
C GLY A 31 14.58 2.17 -4.47
N VAL A 32 14.40 1.94 -5.77
CA VAL A 32 15.52 1.81 -6.71
C VAL A 32 16.27 3.13 -6.83
N LEU A 33 15.55 4.25 -6.94
CA LEU A 33 16.18 5.56 -7.05
C LEU A 33 17.00 5.91 -5.80
N PHE A 34 16.47 5.61 -4.63
CA PHE A 34 17.19 5.89 -3.38
C PHE A 34 18.41 4.98 -3.20
N TYR A 35 18.37 3.77 -3.77
CA TYR A 35 19.51 2.87 -3.74
C TYR A 35 20.60 3.31 -4.73
N VAL A 36 20.21 3.71 -5.94
CA VAL A 36 21.16 4.11 -7.01
C VAL A 36 21.75 5.49 -6.74
N PHE A 37 20.97 6.41 -6.18
CA PHE A 37 21.39 7.79 -5.88
C PHE A 37 21.35 8.06 -4.38
N PRO A 38 22.21 7.41 -3.56
CA PRO A 38 22.21 7.61 -2.11
C PRO A 38 22.85 8.95 -1.74
N GLU A 39 22.49 9.47 -0.55
CA GLU A 39 23.14 10.67 0.01
C GLU A 39 24.47 10.36 0.67
N GLY A 40 24.90 9.14 0.66
CA GLY A 40 26.14 8.67 1.26
C GLY A 40 26.42 7.27 0.74
N GLU A 41 26.80 6.35 1.62
CA GLU A 41 26.98 4.97 1.22
C GLU A 41 25.64 4.32 0.93
N SER A 42 25.58 3.52 -0.14
CA SER A 42 24.39 2.73 -0.46
C SER A 42 24.08 1.76 0.66
N SER A 43 22.82 1.71 1.07
CA SER A 43 22.36 0.79 2.11
C SER A 43 21.30 -0.15 1.53
N PRO A 44 21.39 -1.46 1.82
CA PRO A 44 20.32 -2.38 1.41
C PRO A 44 18.95 -1.99 1.95
N THR A 45 18.90 -1.24 3.07
CA THR A 45 17.64 -0.74 3.62
C THR A 45 16.92 0.22 2.68
N ALA A 46 17.63 0.89 1.77
CA ALA A 46 17.00 1.75 0.77
C ALA A 46 16.10 0.96 -0.19
N LEU A 47 16.32 -0.36 -0.30
CA LEU A 47 15.50 -1.23 -1.16
C LEU A 47 14.23 -1.73 -0.47
N ILE A 48 14.04 -1.48 0.83
CA ILE A 48 12.85 -1.94 1.55
C ILE A 48 11.56 -1.46 0.88
N PRO A 49 11.42 -0.18 0.49
CA PRO A 49 10.23 0.24 -0.25
C PRO A 49 10.02 -0.52 -1.55
N ALA A 50 11.11 -0.88 -2.25
CA ALA A 50 11.00 -1.65 -3.49
C ALA A 50 10.50 -3.07 -3.21
N ILE A 51 10.95 -3.70 -2.13
CA ILE A 51 10.50 -5.04 -1.73
C ILE A 51 9.02 -5.02 -1.38
N ILE A 52 8.59 -4.04 -0.57
CA ILE A 52 7.18 -3.88 -0.22
C ILE A 52 6.35 -3.57 -1.46
N GLY A 53 6.88 -2.73 -2.35
CA GLY A 53 6.23 -2.42 -3.62
C GLY A 53 6.01 -3.65 -4.48
N ALA A 54 6.99 -4.55 -4.56
CA ALA A 54 6.85 -5.80 -5.28
C ALA A 54 5.78 -6.69 -4.63
N GLY A 55 5.72 -6.70 -3.30
CA GLY A 55 4.70 -7.43 -2.55
C GLY A 55 3.29 -6.88 -2.75
N LEU A 56 3.16 -5.62 -3.16
CA LEU A 56 1.89 -5.04 -3.56
C LEU A 56 1.60 -5.29 -5.04
N LEU A 57 2.62 -5.13 -5.88
CA LEU A 57 2.49 -5.22 -7.33
C LEU A 57 2.13 -6.64 -7.80
N ILE A 58 2.85 -7.65 -7.33
CA ILE A 58 2.68 -9.02 -7.80
C ILE A 58 1.29 -9.56 -7.42
N PRO A 59 0.86 -9.56 -6.14
CA PRO A 59 -0.50 -10.00 -5.82
C PRO A 59 -1.57 -9.08 -6.42
N GLY A 60 -1.29 -7.77 -6.52
CA GLY A 60 -2.22 -6.84 -7.15
C GLY A 60 -2.47 -7.18 -8.60
N TYR A 61 -1.42 -7.53 -9.34
CA TYR A 61 -1.55 -7.97 -10.73
C TYR A 61 -2.33 -9.29 -10.83
N LEU A 62 -2.05 -10.24 -9.93
CA LEU A 62 -2.78 -11.51 -9.90
C LEU A 62 -4.27 -11.28 -9.63
N ALA A 63 -4.60 -10.37 -8.70
CA ALA A 63 -5.99 -10.04 -8.41
C ALA A 63 -6.67 -9.36 -9.59
N TYR A 64 -5.94 -8.54 -10.33
CA TYR A 64 -6.46 -7.84 -11.50
C TYR A 64 -6.73 -8.80 -12.66
N SER A 65 -5.84 -9.77 -12.88
CA SER A 65 -5.90 -10.67 -14.04
C SER A 65 -6.71 -11.93 -13.79
N ASN A 66 -6.97 -12.32 -12.54
CA ASN A 66 -7.63 -13.58 -12.21
C ASN A 66 -8.62 -13.39 -11.07
N GLU A 67 -9.92 -13.39 -11.39
CA GLU A 67 -10.98 -13.20 -10.41
C GLU A 67 -11.03 -14.30 -9.36
N ASN A 68 -10.64 -15.52 -9.70
CA ASN A 68 -10.65 -16.65 -8.76
C ASN A 68 -9.62 -16.47 -7.65
N MET A 69 -8.54 -15.75 -7.91
CA MET A 69 -7.48 -15.48 -6.94
C MET A 69 -7.60 -14.11 -6.30
N LYS A 70 -8.59 -13.31 -6.70
CA LYS A 70 -8.72 -11.91 -6.28
C LYS A 70 -8.73 -11.76 -4.76
N MET A 71 -9.55 -12.56 -4.07
CA MET A 71 -9.68 -12.45 -2.61
C MET A 71 -8.38 -12.78 -1.89
N HIS A 72 -7.73 -13.88 -2.27
CA HIS A 72 -6.46 -14.29 -1.66
C HIS A 72 -5.35 -13.30 -1.97
N ALA A 73 -5.30 -12.82 -3.22
CA ALA A 73 -4.27 -11.87 -3.63
C ALA A 73 -4.42 -10.53 -2.91
N ILE A 74 -5.64 -10.03 -2.74
CA ILE A 74 -5.89 -8.78 -2.02
C ILE A 74 -5.52 -8.93 -0.53
N HIS A 75 -5.77 -10.09 0.07
CA HIS A 75 -5.32 -10.34 1.43
C HIS A 75 -3.80 -10.32 1.54
N ALA A 76 -3.10 -10.86 0.52
CA ALA A 76 -1.64 -10.82 0.48
C ALA A 76 -1.13 -9.38 0.38
N THR A 77 -1.76 -8.54 -0.46
CA THR A 77 -1.38 -7.12 -0.53
C THR A 77 -1.61 -6.41 0.79
N ALA A 78 -2.70 -6.74 1.49
CA ALA A 78 -2.99 -6.15 2.80
C ALA A 78 -1.92 -6.52 3.83
N VAL A 79 -1.42 -7.75 3.81
CA VAL A 79 -0.33 -8.19 4.70
C VAL A 79 0.94 -7.39 4.42
N PHE A 80 1.32 -7.24 3.15
CA PHE A 80 2.50 -6.46 2.78
C PHE A 80 2.32 -4.97 3.14
N ALA A 81 1.12 -4.43 2.97
CA ALA A 81 0.82 -3.05 3.36
C ALA A 81 0.93 -2.86 4.87
N LEU A 82 0.50 -3.85 5.66
CA LEU A 82 0.65 -3.81 7.10
C LEU A 82 2.13 -3.80 7.50
N ILE A 83 2.93 -4.67 6.90
CA ILE A 83 4.38 -4.71 7.13
C ILE A 83 5.01 -3.37 6.76
N GLY A 84 4.62 -2.81 5.61
CA GLY A 84 5.11 -1.51 5.16
C GLY A 84 4.71 -0.38 6.09
N THR A 85 3.49 -0.38 6.61
CA THR A 85 3.02 0.62 7.58
C THR A 85 3.84 0.56 8.86
N LEU A 86 4.06 -0.65 9.38
CA LEU A 86 4.87 -0.82 10.59
C LEU A 86 6.31 -0.40 10.37
N GLY A 87 6.90 -0.79 9.22
CA GLY A 87 8.25 -0.39 8.87
C GLY A 87 8.39 1.12 8.68
N GLY A 88 7.39 1.73 8.05
CA GLY A 88 7.36 3.18 7.86
C GLY A 88 7.21 3.93 9.17
N ALA A 89 6.45 3.39 10.12
CA ALA A 89 6.26 4.01 11.43
C ALA A 89 7.58 4.07 12.21
N MET A 90 8.54 3.23 11.91
CA MET A 90 9.86 3.28 12.54
C MET A 90 10.64 4.55 12.20
N GLY A 91 10.22 5.28 11.17
CA GLY A 91 10.80 6.58 10.83
C GLY A 91 10.24 7.75 11.62
N LEU A 92 9.15 7.57 12.38
CA LEU A 92 8.52 8.66 13.13
C LEU A 92 9.43 9.27 14.19
N PRO A 93 10.23 8.51 14.97
CA PRO A 93 11.14 9.13 15.92
C PRO A 93 12.14 10.09 15.27
N ASP A 94 12.64 9.76 14.09
CA ASP A 94 13.58 10.62 13.36
C ASP A 94 12.90 11.91 12.91
N VAL A 95 11.65 11.83 12.46
CA VAL A 95 10.86 13.00 12.07
C VAL A 95 10.60 13.91 13.26
N MET A 96 10.25 13.31 14.40
CA MET A 96 10.02 14.07 15.63
C MET A 96 11.30 14.75 16.12
N ALA A 97 12.46 14.18 15.83
CA ALA A 97 13.75 14.77 16.15
C ALA A 97 14.22 15.80 15.10
N GLY A 98 13.45 16.01 14.04
CA GLY A 98 13.79 16.98 12.99
C GLY A 98 14.72 16.45 11.93
N ASN A 99 14.96 15.14 11.88
CA ASN A 99 15.81 14.53 10.87
C ASN A 99 14.98 14.15 9.64
N PHE A 100 15.31 14.75 8.50
CA PHE A 100 14.63 14.50 7.24
C PHE A 100 15.61 14.04 6.16
N ASP A 101 16.46 13.07 6.49
CA ASP A 101 17.34 12.46 5.52
C ASP A 101 16.55 11.51 4.59
N ARG A 102 17.19 11.01 3.54
CA ARG A 102 16.51 10.15 2.55
C ARG A 102 15.89 8.90 3.16
N PRO A 103 16.58 8.14 4.04
CA PRO A 103 15.93 6.99 4.66
C PRO A 103 14.68 7.35 5.44
N THR A 104 14.67 8.48 6.15
CA THR A 104 13.51 8.95 6.91
C THR A 104 12.37 9.33 5.97
N ILE A 105 12.67 10.04 4.89
CA ILE A 105 11.67 10.40 3.88
C ILE A 105 11.08 9.15 3.23
N ALA A 106 11.92 8.16 2.90
CA ALA A 106 11.45 6.90 2.33
C ALA A 106 10.49 6.18 3.26
N ARG A 107 10.81 6.14 4.56
CA ARG A 107 9.93 5.53 5.56
C ARG A 107 8.61 6.27 5.70
N LEU A 108 8.64 7.60 5.65
CA LEU A 108 7.40 8.41 5.70
C LEU A 108 6.51 8.13 4.49
N VAL A 109 7.08 8.11 3.29
CA VAL A 109 6.32 7.82 2.07
C VAL A 109 5.74 6.42 2.15
N LEU A 110 6.53 5.45 2.61
CA LEU A 110 6.09 4.08 2.80
C LEU A 110 4.93 4.01 3.81
N LEU A 111 5.05 4.71 4.93
CA LEU A 111 3.99 4.78 5.95
C LEU A 111 2.70 5.34 5.37
N ILE A 112 2.78 6.45 4.65
CA ILE A 112 1.60 7.11 4.08
C ILE A 112 0.95 6.20 3.04
N PHE A 113 1.71 5.69 2.09
CA PHE A 113 1.17 4.87 1.00
C PHE A 113 0.57 3.57 1.54
N CYS A 114 1.32 2.86 2.38
CA CYS A 114 0.85 1.60 2.94
C CYS A 114 -0.30 1.81 3.93
N GLY A 115 -0.25 2.89 4.71
CA GLY A 115 -1.33 3.24 5.64
C GLY A 115 -2.63 3.55 4.92
N VAL A 116 -2.56 4.35 3.85
CA VAL A 116 -3.74 4.66 3.02
C VAL A 116 -4.27 3.39 2.37
N TYR A 117 -3.38 2.56 1.82
CA TYR A 117 -3.78 1.29 1.21
C TYR A 117 -4.45 0.38 2.23
N MET A 118 -3.89 0.26 3.45
CA MET A 118 -4.50 -0.52 4.53
C MET A 118 -5.89 -0.01 4.88
N PHE A 119 -6.04 1.31 4.96
CA PHE A 119 -7.35 1.91 5.24
C PHE A 119 -8.37 1.50 4.18
N PHE A 120 -8.02 1.63 2.90
CA PHE A 120 -8.92 1.25 1.82
C PHE A 120 -9.15 -0.26 1.78
N SER A 121 -8.15 -1.08 2.12
CA SER A 121 -8.30 -2.53 2.19
C SER A 121 -9.33 -2.91 3.26
N ILE A 122 -9.23 -2.32 4.44
CA ILE A 122 -10.18 -2.57 5.53
C ILE A 122 -11.59 -2.16 5.11
N MET A 123 -11.72 -0.99 4.48
CA MET A 123 -13.01 -0.51 3.98
C MET A 123 -13.58 -1.45 2.92
N SER A 124 -12.72 -1.96 2.03
CA SER A 124 -13.12 -2.89 0.98
C SER A 124 -13.63 -4.22 1.58
N PHE A 125 -12.92 -4.76 2.55
CA PHE A 125 -13.33 -6.00 3.20
C PHE A 125 -14.63 -5.82 3.98
N ARG A 126 -14.79 -4.68 4.65
CA ARG A 126 -16.01 -4.35 5.37
C ARG A 126 -17.20 -4.21 4.42
N ALA A 127 -17.03 -3.54 3.29
CA ALA A 127 -18.07 -3.37 2.29
C ALA A 127 -18.50 -4.72 1.71
N ALA A 128 -17.53 -5.60 1.43
CA ALA A 128 -17.82 -6.95 0.94
C ALA A 128 -18.58 -7.78 1.96
N ARG A 129 -18.23 -7.64 3.25
CA ARG A 129 -18.93 -8.33 4.33
C ARG A 129 -20.39 -7.85 4.45
N ILE A 130 -20.60 -6.55 4.44
CA ILE A 130 -21.94 -5.97 4.53
C ILE A 130 -22.80 -6.44 3.35
N LYS A 131 -22.22 -6.45 2.15
CA LYS A 131 -22.94 -6.92 0.96
C LYS A 131 -23.36 -8.37 1.09
N ARG A 132 -22.48 -9.24 1.58
CA ARG A 132 -22.79 -10.66 1.80
C ARG A 132 -23.90 -10.84 2.83
N GLU A 133 -23.88 -10.06 3.90
CA GLU A 133 -24.90 -10.12 4.94
C GLU A 133 -26.26 -9.68 4.39
N GLN A 134 -26.29 -8.63 3.57
CA GLN A 134 -27.53 -8.16 2.92
C GLN A 134 -28.09 -9.22 1.96
N GLU A 135 -27.25 -9.85 1.16
CA GLU A 135 -27.67 -10.91 0.24
C GLU A 135 -28.17 -12.13 0.98
N ALA A 136 -27.55 -12.48 2.11
CA ALA A 136 -27.97 -13.60 2.93
C ALA A 136 -29.30 -13.33 3.66
N GLY A 137 -29.58 -12.06 3.97
CA GLY A 137 -30.81 -11.65 4.65
C GLY A 137 -32.03 -11.61 3.77
N ASN A 138 -31.85 -11.70 2.47
CA ASN A 138 -32.94 -11.72 1.50
C ASN A 138 -33.24 -13.16 1.07
#